data_4b0e07e37a5d1ab8f3dd04cf9d1d23ae
#
_entry.id   4b0e07e37a5d1ab8f3dd04cf9d1d23ae
#
_cell.length_a   1.000
_cell.length_b   1.000
_cell.length_c   1.000
_cell.angle_alpha   90.00
_cell.angle_beta   90.00
_cell.angle_gamma   90.00
#
_symmetry.space_group_name_H-M   'P 1'
#
loop_
_entity.id
_entity.type
_entity.pdbx_description
1 polymer ?
#
loop_
_entity_poly.entity_id
_entity_poly.type
_entity_poly.pdbx_seq_one_letter_code
_entity_poly.pdbx_strand_id
1 'polypeptide(L)'
;MNKELIIRSSSDAVDFALLKDGKLIELHKEKEASDTNQFQVGDIFIAKIRKPVAGLNAAFVHLGHEKDAFLHYHDLGPNLGSLMKFIKLVSAGKIKDYSLKNFSFEPEINKDGTIMDILSANQSILVQVVKEPISTKGPRISSEISLAGRYVVLVPFSDRVSISQKIGDRAEKDRLKKLLQSIKPKGFGVIVRTVAEGRKTTEIEKDVETLLDRWTTMCKKLQTAHHPSKVLGELTKSSSMLRDIFNDTFTSIQVDDEDLYLQTKEYLQEIAPDKASIVKHYQSKDLPLFEKYNIERQIKTSFGKSVSMSKGAYLIIEHTEALHVIDVNSGNRSNKAQNQEDTAMEVNMIAAGEIARQLRLRDMGGIIVVDFIDMQNPDNRKILFDFLREEMSDDKAKHKILPP
;
A
#
# COMPACT_ATOMS: atom_id res chain seq x y z
N MET A 1 13.26 -5.25 18.31
CA MET A 1 12.56 -4.10 17.71
C MET A 1 11.07 -4.29 17.93
N ASN A 2 10.44 -3.41 18.67
CA ASN A 2 9.02 -3.49 19.02
C ASN A 2 8.24 -2.50 18.16
N LYS A 3 7.23 -2.99 17.43
CA LYS A 3 6.30 -2.13 16.70
C LYS A 3 4.96 -2.06 17.43
N GLU A 4 4.40 -0.87 17.51
CA GLU A 4 3.09 -0.62 18.10
C GLU A 4 2.24 0.19 17.12
N LEU A 5 0.99 -0.19 16.95
CA LEU A 5 0.02 0.57 16.16
C LEU A 5 -0.98 1.22 17.10
N ILE A 6 -1.13 2.52 16.98
CA ILE A 6 -2.05 3.34 17.79
C ILE A 6 -3.09 3.92 16.84
N ILE A 7 -4.36 3.57 17.08
CA ILE A 7 -5.49 3.96 16.24
C ILE A 7 -6.40 4.86 17.07
N ARG A 8 -6.54 6.11 16.64
CA ARG A 8 -7.38 7.11 17.28
C ARG A 8 -8.54 7.45 16.37
N SER A 9 -9.77 7.33 16.87
CA SER A 9 -10.98 7.85 16.22
C SER A 9 -11.28 9.27 16.69
N SER A 10 -11.71 10.11 15.78
CA SER A 10 -12.23 11.46 16.05
C SER A 10 -13.50 11.68 15.23
N SER A 11 -14.26 12.73 15.51
CA SER A 11 -15.51 13.06 14.78
C SER A 11 -15.32 13.17 13.26
N ASP A 12 -14.12 13.48 12.78
CA ASP A 12 -13.88 13.80 11.37
C ASP A 12 -12.88 12.85 10.70
N ALA A 13 -12.17 12.02 11.48
CA ALA A 13 -11.10 11.19 10.95
C ALA A 13 -10.67 10.07 11.89
N VAL A 14 -10.07 9.04 11.32
CA VAL A 14 -9.31 8.02 12.03
C VAL A 14 -7.82 8.22 11.76
N ASP A 15 -7.04 8.38 12.82
CA ASP A 15 -5.60 8.54 12.76
C ASP A 15 -4.90 7.22 13.12
N PHE A 16 -3.93 6.82 12.31
CA PHE A 16 -3.10 5.63 12.51
C PHE A 16 -1.66 6.06 12.73
N ALA A 17 -1.12 5.82 13.91
CA ALA A 17 0.27 6.10 14.22
C ALA A 17 1.05 4.79 14.44
N LEU A 18 2.08 4.57 13.64
CA LEU A 18 3.00 3.45 13.79
C LEU A 18 4.22 3.89 14.56
N LEU A 19 4.47 3.23 15.69
CA LEU A 19 5.64 3.45 16.53
C LEU A 19 6.64 2.29 16.36
N LYS A 20 7.92 2.61 16.37
CA LYS A 20 9.04 1.65 16.46
C LYS A 20 9.88 2.04 17.67
N ASP A 21 9.93 1.17 18.69
CA ASP A 21 10.60 1.42 19.97
C ASP A 21 10.23 2.80 20.58
N GLY A 22 8.91 3.13 20.55
CA GLY A 22 8.33 4.39 21.05
C GLY A 22 8.51 5.62 20.15
N LYS A 23 9.23 5.52 19.03
CA LYS A 23 9.38 6.61 18.04
C LYS A 23 8.31 6.50 16.96
N LEU A 24 7.66 7.60 16.64
CA LEU A 24 6.69 7.71 15.55
C LEU A 24 7.42 7.59 14.20
N ILE A 25 7.09 6.56 13.41
CA ILE A 25 7.71 6.28 12.10
C ILE A 25 6.79 6.46 10.90
N GLU A 26 5.47 6.27 11.09
CA GLU A 26 4.44 6.53 10.08
C GLU A 26 3.21 7.14 10.76
N LEU A 27 2.57 8.08 10.07
CA LEU A 27 1.31 8.69 10.49
C LEU A 27 0.38 8.76 9.28
N HIS A 28 -0.79 8.13 9.40
CA HIS A 28 -1.83 8.18 8.39
C HIS A 28 -3.09 8.77 9.00
N LYS A 29 -3.73 9.67 8.26
CA LYS A 29 -5.01 10.24 8.63
C LYS A 29 -6.04 9.88 7.57
N GLU A 30 -7.09 9.23 7.99
CA GLU A 30 -8.24 8.93 7.18
C GLU A 30 -9.42 9.78 7.64
N LYS A 31 -9.96 10.58 6.74
CA LYS A 31 -11.22 11.24 7.01
C LYS A 31 -12.31 10.19 7.17
N GLU A 32 -13.11 10.26 8.23
CA GLU A 32 -14.31 9.45 8.29
C GLU A 32 -15.09 9.66 7.00
N ALA A 33 -15.49 8.56 6.39
CA ALA A 33 -16.29 8.62 5.17
C ALA A 33 -17.60 9.35 5.51
N SER A 34 -17.67 10.65 5.19
CA SER A 34 -18.98 11.19 4.87
C SER A 34 -19.57 10.24 3.84
N ASP A 35 -20.89 10.04 3.81
CA ASP A 35 -21.64 9.15 2.88
C ASP A 35 -21.22 9.24 1.39
N THR A 36 -20.32 10.14 1.06
CA THR A 36 -19.77 10.42 -0.26
C THR A 36 -18.52 9.58 -0.63
N ASN A 37 -17.82 8.92 0.30
CA ASN A 37 -16.63 8.11 -0.02
C ASN A 37 -17.00 6.64 -0.30
N GLN A 38 -17.89 6.44 -1.28
CA GLN A 38 -18.29 5.12 -1.76
C GLN A 38 -17.22 4.42 -2.63
N PHE A 39 -16.06 5.05 -2.88
CA PHE A 39 -15.08 4.61 -3.88
C PHE A 39 -13.68 4.50 -3.26
N GLN A 40 -13.42 3.41 -2.56
CA GLN A 40 -12.10 3.11 -2.01
C GLN A 40 -11.21 2.44 -3.07
N VAL A 41 -9.89 2.69 -3.01
CA VAL A 41 -8.94 1.95 -3.85
C VAL A 41 -9.07 0.46 -3.57
N GLY A 42 -9.25 -0.33 -4.64
CA GLY A 42 -9.49 -1.77 -4.55
C GLY A 42 -10.96 -2.18 -4.73
N ASP A 43 -11.91 -1.27 -4.52
CA ASP A 43 -13.34 -1.53 -4.78
C ASP A 43 -13.57 -1.93 -6.24
N ILE A 44 -14.39 -2.96 -6.46
CA ILE A 44 -14.73 -3.46 -7.79
C ILE A 44 -16.19 -3.21 -8.10
N PHE A 45 -16.43 -2.58 -9.23
CA PHE A 45 -17.77 -2.21 -9.73
C PHE A 45 -18.07 -2.89 -11.06
N ILE A 46 -19.33 -3.29 -11.24
CA ILE A 46 -19.90 -3.51 -12.57
C ILE A 46 -20.59 -2.22 -12.99
N ALA A 47 -20.26 -1.72 -14.17
CA ALA A 47 -20.74 -0.42 -14.64
C ALA A 47 -20.94 -0.40 -16.16
N LYS A 48 -21.47 0.71 -16.69
CA LYS A 48 -21.60 0.96 -18.12
C LYS A 48 -20.65 2.06 -18.56
N ILE A 49 -20.05 1.85 -19.72
CA ILE A 49 -19.27 2.88 -20.39
C ILE A 49 -20.23 3.98 -20.84
N ARG A 50 -19.97 5.20 -20.40
CA ARG A 50 -20.77 6.36 -20.78
C ARG A 50 -20.33 6.88 -22.13
N LYS A 51 -19.03 7.14 -22.28
CA LYS A 51 -18.46 7.72 -23.51
C LYS A 51 -16.97 7.36 -23.68
N PRO A 52 -16.58 6.67 -24.76
CA PRO A 52 -15.18 6.62 -25.16
C PRO A 52 -14.78 7.95 -25.84
N VAL A 53 -13.52 8.38 -25.66
CA VAL A 53 -12.97 9.65 -26.16
C VAL A 53 -11.63 9.40 -26.82
N ALA A 54 -11.61 9.48 -28.16
CA ALA A 54 -10.41 9.19 -28.97
C ALA A 54 -9.22 10.10 -28.62
N GLY A 55 -9.43 11.42 -28.47
CA GLY A 55 -8.37 12.38 -28.18
C GLY A 55 -7.65 12.18 -26.86
N LEU A 56 -8.25 11.45 -25.91
CA LEU A 56 -7.65 11.09 -24.62
C LEU A 56 -7.18 9.63 -24.56
N ASN A 57 -7.48 8.86 -25.61
CA ASN A 57 -7.38 7.40 -25.62
C ASN A 57 -7.92 6.76 -24.33
N ALA A 58 -9.12 7.21 -23.90
CA ALA A 58 -9.74 6.87 -22.62
C ALA A 58 -11.26 6.78 -22.74
N ALA A 59 -11.91 6.19 -21.74
CA ALA A 59 -13.35 6.16 -21.63
C ALA A 59 -13.80 6.74 -20.26
N PHE A 60 -14.99 7.34 -20.26
CA PHE A 60 -15.70 7.71 -19.03
C PHE A 60 -16.70 6.63 -18.69
N VAL A 61 -16.71 6.23 -17.41
CA VAL A 61 -17.55 5.13 -16.89
C VAL A 61 -18.37 5.66 -15.72
N HIS A 62 -19.67 5.41 -15.75
CA HIS A 62 -20.57 5.84 -14.69
C HIS A 62 -20.60 4.81 -13.55
N LEU A 63 -20.08 5.20 -12.38
CA LEU A 63 -20.04 4.36 -11.17
C LEU A 63 -21.11 4.72 -10.12
N GLY A 64 -22.02 5.65 -10.42
CA GLY A 64 -22.97 6.18 -9.44
C GLY A 64 -22.48 7.40 -8.67
N HIS A 65 -21.31 7.93 -9.01
CA HIS A 65 -20.76 9.17 -8.47
C HIS A 65 -21.17 10.37 -9.33
N GLU A 66 -21.17 11.59 -8.77
CA GLU A 66 -21.46 12.84 -9.52
C GLU A 66 -20.56 13.01 -10.75
N LYS A 67 -19.29 12.61 -10.64
CA LYS A 67 -18.32 12.63 -11.72
C LYS A 67 -18.05 11.23 -12.23
N ASP A 68 -18.03 11.09 -13.56
CA ASP A 68 -17.68 9.82 -14.19
C ASP A 68 -16.26 9.41 -13.88
N ALA A 69 -16.04 8.11 -13.72
CA ALA A 69 -14.71 7.54 -13.54
C ALA A 69 -13.91 7.54 -14.85
N PHE A 70 -12.62 7.71 -14.73
CA PHE A 70 -11.68 7.79 -15.86
C PHE A 70 -10.96 6.46 -16.05
N LEU A 71 -11.10 5.87 -17.26
CA LEU A 71 -10.47 4.62 -17.69
C LEU A 71 -9.58 4.89 -18.90
N HIS A 72 -8.27 4.94 -18.68
CA HIS A 72 -7.31 5.11 -19.78
C HIS A 72 -7.06 3.79 -20.50
N TYR A 73 -6.67 3.83 -21.80
CA TYR A 73 -6.39 2.63 -22.57
C TYR A 73 -5.38 1.68 -21.90
N HIS A 74 -4.30 2.22 -21.35
CA HIS A 74 -3.27 1.43 -20.65
C HIS A 74 -3.76 0.82 -19.31
N ASP A 75 -4.92 1.24 -18.80
CA ASP A 75 -5.55 0.68 -17.60
C ASP A 75 -6.55 -0.45 -17.94
N LEU A 76 -6.71 -0.82 -19.25
CA LEU A 76 -7.60 -1.89 -19.66
C LEU A 76 -7.08 -3.29 -19.28
N GLY A 77 -5.79 -3.45 -19.18
CA GLY A 77 -5.14 -4.75 -19.02
C GLY A 77 -5.20 -5.62 -20.32
N PRO A 78 -4.23 -6.53 -20.48
CA PRO A 78 -4.12 -7.32 -21.70
C PRO A 78 -5.29 -8.28 -21.93
N ASN A 79 -5.91 -8.77 -20.85
CA ASN A 79 -6.94 -9.82 -20.89
C ASN A 79 -8.38 -9.29 -20.88
N LEU A 80 -8.59 -8.04 -21.30
CA LEU A 80 -9.91 -7.41 -21.31
C LEU A 80 -10.95 -8.23 -22.09
N GLY A 81 -10.60 -8.80 -23.23
CA GLY A 81 -11.50 -9.63 -24.04
C GLY A 81 -12.04 -10.82 -23.25
N SER A 82 -11.16 -11.53 -22.53
CA SER A 82 -11.51 -12.64 -21.64
C SER A 82 -12.41 -12.17 -20.48
N LEU A 83 -12.12 -11.05 -19.86
CA LEU A 83 -12.93 -10.46 -18.80
C LEU A 83 -14.33 -10.12 -19.31
N MET A 84 -14.46 -9.45 -20.43
CA MET A 84 -15.76 -9.05 -21.02
C MET A 84 -16.61 -10.28 -21.38
N LYS A 85 -16.01 -11.31 -21.96
CA LYS A 85 -16.67 -12.58 -22.27
C LYS A 85 -17.16 -13.25 -20.98
N PHE A 86 -16.33 -13.30 -19.94
CA PHE A 86 -16.66 -13.88 -18.64
C PHE A 86 -17.87 -13.17 -18.02
N ILE A 87 -17.84 -11.84 -17.92
CA ILE A 87 -18.92 -11.02 -17.38
C ILE A 87 -20.25 -11.34 -18.10
N LYS A 88 -20.23 -11.36 -19.45
CA LYS A 88 -21.42 -11.68 -20.25
C LYS A 88 -21.99 -13.05 -19.93
N LEU A 89 -21.14 -14.05 -19.76
CA LEU A 89 -21.56 -15.42 -19.45
C LEU A 89 -22.09 -15.57 -18.02
N VAL A 90 -21.45 -14.90 -17.05
CA VAL A 90 -21.89 -14.88 -15.65
C VAL A 90 -23.25 -14.17 -15.52
N SER A 91 -23.41 -12.98 -16.09
CA SER A 91 -24.68 -12.23 -16.06
C SER A 91 -25.82 -12.96 -16.79
N ALA A 92 -25.50 -13.77 -17.80
CA ALA A 92 -26.48 -14.61 -18.48
C ALA A 92 -26.78 -15.94 -17.75
N GLY A 93 -26.17 -16.20 -16.58
CA GLY A 93 -26.33 -17.45 -15.82
C GLY A 93 -25.75 -18.70 -16.50
N LYS A 94 -24.91 -18.51 -17.54
CA LYS A 94 -24.33 -19.62 -18.32
C LYS A 94 -23.10 -20.24 -17.64
N ILE A 95 -22.48 -19.57 -16.69
CA ILE A 95 -21.35 -20.06 -15.86
C ILE A 95 -21.87 -20.23 -14.43
N LYS A 96 -21.71 -21.44 -13.88
CA LYS A 96 -21.99 -21.79 -12.48
C LYS A 96 -20.70 -22.08 -11.69
N ASP A 97 -19.66 -22.55 -12.42
CA ASP A 97 -18.32 -22.74 -11.87
C ASP A 97 -17.44 -21.53 -12.22
N TYR A 98 -17.14 -20.72 -11.23
CA TYR A 98 -16.33 -19.51 -11.39
C TYR A 98 -14.82 -19.79 -11.36
N SER A 99 -14.42 -21.06 -11.34
CA SER A 99 -13.05 -21.50 -11.44
C SER A 99 -12.51 -21.26 -12.79
N LEU A 100 -11.85 -20.49 -13.33
CA LEU A 100 -11.41 -20.29 -14.72
C LEU A 100 -10.78 -21.54 -15.40
N LYS A 101 -10.83 -22.73 -14.75
CA LYS A 101 -10.16 -23.96 -15.18
C LYS A 101 -10.53 -24.41 -16.59
N ASN A 102 -11.80 -24.27 -16.96
CA ASN A 102 -12.35 -24.69 -18.24
C ASN A 102 -12.77 -23.48 -19.12
N PHE A 103 -12.36 -22.27 -18.74
CA PHE A 103 -12.69 -21.05 -19.47
C PHE A 103 -11.77 -20.91 -20.69
N SER A 104 -12.37 -20.63 -21.86
CA SER A 104 -11.64 -20.35 -23.11
C SER A 104 -11.30 -18.87 -23.18
N PHE A 105 -10.03 -18.55 -23.05
CA PHE A 105 -9.52 -17.19 -23.08
C PHE A 105 -9.59 -16.58 -24.48
N GLU A 106 -9.84 -15.28 -24.55
CA GLU A 106 -9.72 -14.47 -25.75
C GLU A 106 -8.27 -13.98 -25.91
N PRO A 107 -7.86 -13.63 -27.14
CA PRO A 107 -6.54 -13.04 -27.38
C PRO A 107 -6.32 -11.76 -26.56
N GLU A 108 -5.07 -11.52 -26.19
CA GLU A 108 -4.68 -10.27 -25.51
C GLU A 108 -4.92 -9.07 -26.45
N ILE A 109 -5.36 -7.93 -25.88
CA ILE A 109 -5.48 -6.69 -26.63
C ILE A 109 -4.10 -6.11 -26.95
N ASN A 110 -3.99 -5.37 -28.07
CA ASN A 110 -2.76 -4.71 -28.44
C ASN A 110 -2.41 -3.59 -27.43
N LYS A 111 -1.15 -3.48 -27.00
CA LYS A 111 -0.69 -2.44 -26.10
C LYS A 111 -0.79 -1.02 -26.68
N ASP A 112 -0.60 -0.90 -27.99
CA ASP A 112 -0.58 0.36 -28.73
C ASP A 112 -1.90 0.62 -29.49
N GLY A 113 -3.01 0.02 -29.04
CA GLY A 113 -4.33 0.17 -29.64
C GLY A 113 -5.04 1.46 -29.25
N THR A 114 -6.27 1.61 -29.74
CA THR A 114 -7.13 2.74 -29.40
C THR A 114 -8.36 2.32 -28.62
N ILE A 115 -8.83 3.18 -27.72
CA ILE A 115 -10.01 2.93 -26.90
C ILE A 115 -11.27 2.70 -27.74
N MET A 116 -11.35 3.36 -28.91
CA MET A 116 -12.49 3.31 -29.80
C MET A 116 -12.67 1.96 -30.49
N ASP A 117 -11.56 1.22 -30.68
CA ASP A 117 -11.60 -0.11 -31.31
C ASP A 117 -12.07 -1.20 -30.35
N ILE A 118 -11.97 -0.93 -29.04
CA ILE A 118 -12.19 -1.94 -27.99
C ILE A 118 -13.50 -1.70 -27.23
N LEU A 119 -13.84 -0.44 -26.94
CA LEU A 119 -14.96 -0.09 -26.07
C LEU A 119 -16.01 0.76 -26.80
N SER A 120 -17.28 0.45 -26.51
CA SER A 120 -18.43 1.18 -27.04
C SER A 120 -19.28 1.75 -25.90
N ALA A 121 -20.03 2.83 -26.19
CA ALA A 121 -20.97 3.39 -25.26
C ALA A 121 -22.04 2.34 -24.83
N ASN A 122 -22.51 2.43 -23.59
CA ASN A 122 -23.47 1.52 -22.95
C ASN A 122 -23.00 0.06 -22.76
N GLN A 123 -21.76 -0.27 -23.12
CA GLN A 123 -21.18 -1.58 -22.88
C GLN A 123 -20.91 -1.78 -21.38
N SER A 124 -21.26 -2.97 -20.85
CA SER A 124 -20.99 -3.34 -19.47
C SER A 124 -19.52 -3.68 -19.29
N ILE A 125 -18.89 -3.18 -18.23
CA ILE A 125 -17.49 -3.44 -17.90
C ILE A 125 -17.34 -3.62 -16.38
N LEU A 126 -16.45 -4.54 -15.99
CA LEU A 126 -15.99 -4.70 -14.62
C LEU A 126 -14.72 -3.87 -14.42
N VAL A 127 -14.72 -3.03 -13.42
CA VAL A 127 -13.62 -2.10 -13.16
C VAL A 127 -13.27 -2.06 -11.69
N GLN A 128 -12.01 -1.82 -11.40
CA GLN A 128 -11.47 -1.64 -10.06
C GLN A 128 -10.98 -0.20 -9.87
N VAL A 129 -11.28 0.39 -8.72
CA VAL A 129 -10.80 1.72 -8.36
C VAL A 129 -9.31 1.65 -8.06
N VAL A 130 -8.50 2.45 -8.76
CA VAL A 130 -7.05 2.57 -8.56
C VAL A 130 -6.62 3.89 -7.94
N LYS A 131 -7.48 4.94 -8.04
CA LYS A 131 -7.35 6.21 -7.30
C LYS A 131 -8.74 6.71 -6.95
N GLU A 132 -8.88 7.16 -5.71
CA GLU A 132 -10.10 7.80 -5.22
C GLU A 132 -10.38 9.11 -5.96
N PRO A 133 -11.65 9.57 -5.98
CA PRO A 133 -11.98 10.89 -6.54
C PRO A 133 -11.26 12.00 -5.77
N ILE A 134 -10.73 12.98 -6.48
CA ILE A 134 -10.02 14.11 -5.87
C ILE A 134 -10.60 15.42 -6.43
N SER A 135 -11.08 16.28 -5.54
CA SER A 135 -11.62 17.60 -5.89
C SER A 135 -12.71 17.49 -6.99
N THR A 136 -12.46 18.05 -8.17
CA THR A 136 -13.39 18.05 -9.30
C THR A 136 -13.29 16.85 -10.23
N LYS A 137 -12.36 15.92 -9.96
CA LYS A 137 -12.10 14.74 -10.82
C LYS A 137 -12.73 13.50 -10.22
N GLY A 138 -13.40 12.71 -11.07
CA GLY A 138 -13.89 11.38 -10.72
C GLY A 138 -12.76 10.37 -10.44
N PRO A 139 -13.10 9.17 -9.92
CA PRO A 139 -12.10 8.16 -9.61
C PRO A 139 -11.39 7.67 -10.87
N ARG A 140 -10.11 7.31 -10.74
CA ARG A 140 -9.40 6.55 -11.80
C ARG A 140 -9.62 5.07 -11.57
N ILE A 141 -9.89 4.36 -12.64
CA ILE A 141 -10.23 2.94 -12.62
C ILE A 141 -9.37 2.14 -13.60
N SER A 142 -9.29 0.84 -13.36
CA SER A 142 -8.64 -0.14 -14.24
C SER A 142 -9.58 -1.31 -14.48
N SER A 143 -9.52 -1.95 -15.63
CA SER A 143 -10.16 -3.24 -15.87
C SER A 143 -9.21 -4.44 -15.64
N GLU A 144 -7.98 -4.20 -15.27
CA GLU A 144 -7.07 -5.23 -14.77
C GLU A 144 -7.38 -5.51 -13.29
N ILE A 145 -8.32 -6.45 -13.08
CA ILE A 145 -8.79 -6.81 -11.74
C ILE A 145 -7.70 -7.57 -10.97
N SER A 146 -7.49 -7.19 -9.73
CA SER A 146 -6.58 -7.87 -8.82
C SER A 146 -7.17 -7.96 -7.41
N LEU A 147 -7.01 -9.09 -6.75
CA LEU A 147 -7.47 -9.33 -5.39
C LEU A 147 -6.25 -9.40 -4.48
N ALA A 148 -6.08 -8.38 -3.64
CA ALA A 148 -4.95 -8.31 -2.73
C ALA A 148 -5.21 -9.12 -1.46
N GLY A 149 -4.36 -10.14 -1.24
CA GLY A 149 -4.23 -10.89 0.00
C GLY A 149 -3.08 -10.36 0.86
N ARG A 150 -2.79 -11.09 1.93
CA ARG A 150 -1.68 -10.78 2.81
C ARG A 150 -0.33 -11.11 2.16
N TYR A 151 -0.20 -12.32 1.62
CA TYR A 151 1.04 -12.87 1.08
C TYR A 151 1.09 -12.82 -0.44
N VAL A 152 -0.06 -12.86 -1.07
CA VAL A 152 -0.17 -12.90 -2.53
C VAL A 152 -1.22 -11.92 -3.05
N VAL A 153 -1.10 -11.57 -4.33
CA VAL A 153 -2.16 -10.90 -5.09
C VAL A 153 -2.61 -11.84 -6.19
N LEU A 154 -3.90 -12.14 -6.24
CA LEU A 154 -4.51 -13.00 -7.24
C LEU A 154 -4.98 -12.16 -8.42
N VAL A 155 -4.56 -12.55 -9.64
CA VAL A 155 -4.89 -11.84 -10.89
C VAL A 155 -5.68 -12.78 -11.81
N PRO A 156 -7.00 -12.59 -11.95
CA PRO A 156 -7.80 -13.42 -12.86
C PRO A 156 -7.36 -13.27 -14.31
N PHE A 157 -7.63 -14.28 -15.11
CA PHE A 157 -7.32 -14.36 -16.55
C PHE A 157 -5.83 -14.30 -16.89
N SER A 158 -4.95 -14.62 -15.95
CA SER A 158 -3.51 -14.67 -16.13
C SER A 158 -2.98 -16.04 -15.69
N ASP A 159 -1.83 -16.47 -16.22
CA ASP A 159 -1.14 -17.66 -15.72
C ASP A 159 0.25 -17.33 -15.13
N ARG A 160 0.59 -16.04 -15.07
CA ARG A 160 1.92 -15.58 -14.64
C ARG A 160 2.10 -15.73 -13.14
N VAL A 161 3.29 -16.18 -12.72
CA VAL A 161 3.76 -16.11 -11.33
C VAL A 161 4.88 -15.09 -11.26
N SER A 162 4.65 -14.01 -10.52
CA SER A 162 5.61 -12.95 -10.30
C SER A 162 5.97 -12.86 -8.81
N ILE A 163 7.21 -12.47 -8.51
CA ILE A 163 7.70 -12.35 -7.14
C ILE A 163 8.20 -10.94 -6.92
N SER A 164 7.90 -10.38 -5.74
CA SER A 164 8.38 -9.05 -5.35
C SER A 164 9.90 -8.93 -5.54
N GLN A 165 10.33 -7.88 -6.21
CA GLN A 165 11.75 -7.59 -6.41
C GLN A 165 12.47 -7.29 -5.10
N LYS A 166 11.75 -6.90 -4.04
CA LYS A 166 12.28 -6.59 -2.71
C LYS A 166 12.74 -7.85 -1.94
N ILE A 167 12.26 -9.05 -2.28
CA ILE A 167 12.82 -10.30 -1.75
C ILE A 167 14.21 -10.44 -2.34
N GLY A 168 15.24 -10.36 -1.51
CA GLY A 168 16.65 -10.38 -1.96
C GLY A 168 17.18 -11.77 -2.24
N ASP A 169 16.82 -12.75 -1.39
CA ASP A 169 17.32 -14.10 -1.44
C ASP A 169 16.80 -14.88 -2.65
N ARG A 170 17.74 -15.38 -3.47
CA ARG A 170 17.43 -16.15 -4.67
C ARG A 170 16.82 -17.52 -4.34
N ALA A 171 17.31 -18.18 -3.30
CA ALA A 171 16.81 -19.49 -2.90
C ALA A 171 15.34 -19.39 -2.45
N GLU A 172 15.01 -18.34 -1.70
CA GLU A 172 13.64 -18.05 -1.27
C GLU A 172 12.72 -17.69 -2.45
N LYS A 173 13.20 -16.89 -3.41
CA LYS A 173 12.45 -16.65 -4.66
C LYS A 173 12.11 -17.93 -5.39
N ASP A 174 13.09 -18.84 -5.53
CA ASP A 174 12.90 -20.11 -6.23
C ASP A 174 11.95 -21.03 -5.45
N ARG A 175 12.02 -21.03 -4.11
CA ARG A 175 11.08 -21.75 -3.23
C ARG A 175 9.65 -21.27 -3.43
N LEU A 176 9.42 -19.95 -3.30
CA LEU A 176 8.10 -19.33 -3.44
C LEU A 176 7.53 -19.53 -4.84
N LYS A 177 8.38 -19.46 -5.88
CA LYS A 177 7.96 -19.68 -7.27
C LYS A 177 7.48 -21.12 -7.49
N LYS A 178 8.24 -22.11 -7.02
CA LYS A 178 7.88 -23.54 -7.13
C LYS A 178 6.60 -23.82 -6.37
N LEU A 179 6.48 -23.32 -5.14
CA LEU A 179 5.28 -23.46 -4.33
C LEU A 179 4.05 -22.94 -5.08
N LEU A 180 4.10 -21.69 -5.54
CA LEU A 180 2.93 -21.10 -6.20
C LEU A 180 2.61 -21.73 -7.54
N GLN A 181 3.59 -22.22 -8.28
CA GLN A 181 3.34 -23.01 -9.48
C GLN A 181 2.56 -24.29 -9.20
N SER A 182 2.71 -24.89 -8.00
CA SER A 182 1.98 -26.10 -7.60
C SER A 182 0.58 -25.82 -7.07
N ILE A 183 0.35 -24.71 -6.37
CA ILE A 183 -0.91 -24.41 -5.70
C ILE A 183 -1.82 -23.42 -6.45
N LYS A 184 -1.27 -22.60 -7.37
CA LYS A 184 -2.08 -21.62 -8.07
C LYS A 184 -3.15 -22.29 -8.92
N PRO A 185 -4.41 -21.80 -8.88
CA PRO A 185 -5.43 -22.35 -9.74
C PRO A 185 -5.18 -21.95 -11.20
N LYS A 186 -5.60 -22.81 -12.12
CA LYS A 186 -5.52 -22.55 -13.56
C LYS A 186 -6.35 -21.32 -13.95
N GLY A 187 -5.79 -20.45 -14.76
CA GLY A 187 -6.42 -19.22 -15.21
C GLY A 187 -6.28 -18.05 -14.25
N PHE A 188 -5.54 -18.22 -13.17
CA PHE A 188 -5.16 -17.14 -12.26
C PHE A 188 -3.65 -16.96 -12.24
N GLY A 189 -3.21 -15.72 -12.39
CA GLY A 189 -1.85 -15.31 -12.07
C GLY A 189 -1.71 -14.98 -10.59
N VAL A 190 -0.49 -15.04 -10.08
CA VAL A 190 -0.19 -14.73 -8.69
C VAL A 190 1.05 -13.85 -8.60
N ILE A 191 0.96 -12.78 -7.81
CA ILE A 191 2.08 -11.91 -7.47
C ILE A 191 2.40 -12.11 -6.00
N VAL A 192 3.62 -12.57 -5.69
CA VAL A 192 4.10 -12.74 -4.32
C VAL A 192 4.49 -11.40 -3.73
N ARG A 193 3.97 -11.10 -2.55
CA ARG A 193 4.32 -9.91 -1.77
C ARG A 193 5.56 -10.17 -0.91
N THR A 194 6.26 -9.10 -0.53
CA THR A 194 7.47 -9.18 0.30
C THR A 194 7.22 -9.86 1.65
N VAL A 195 6.04 -9.66 2.24
CA VAL A 195 5.65 -10.26 3.53
C VAL A 195 5.51 -11.80 3.48
N ALA A 196 5.54 -12.42 2.30
CA ALA A 196 5.54 -13.87 2.13
C ALA A 196 6.93 -14.51 2.37
N GLU A 197 7.99 -13.71 2.45
CA GLU A 197 9.35 -14.18 2.71
C GLU A 197 9.43 -14.95 4.04
N GLY A 198 9.99 -16.16 4.01
CA GLY A 198 10.12 -17.04 5.17
C GLY A 198 8.81 -17.64 5.70
N ARG A 199 7.66 -17.41 5.05
CA ARG A 199 6.36 -17.93 5.53
C ARG A 199 6.15 -19.39 5.16
N LYS A 200 5.36 -20.09 5.99
CA LYS A 200 5.01 -21.50 5.78
C LYS A 200 4.10 -21.64 4.55
N THR A 201 4.24 -22.76 3.87
CA THR A 201 3.41 -23.13 2.73
C THR A 201 1.91 -23.01 3.04
N THR A 202 1.49 -23.54 4.19
CA THR A 202 0.08 -23.54 4.63
C THR A 202 -0.53 -22.16 4.82
N GLU A 203 0.28 -21.16 5.22
CA GLU A 203 -0.18 -19.77 5.35
C GLU A 203 -0.45 -19.15 3.97
N ILE A 204 0.44 -19.42 3.00
CA ILE A 204 0.31 -18.92 1.64
C ILE A 204 -0.84 -19.61 0.90
N GLU A 205 -1.03 -20.93 1.10
CA GLU A 205 -2.16 -21.70 0.56
C GLU A 205 -3.49 -21.14 1.05
N LYS A 206 -3.61 -20.91 2.36
CA LYS A 206 -4.82 -20.33 2.97
C LYS A 206 -5.13 -18.94 2.41
N ASP A 207 -4.11 -18.12 2.16
CA ASP A 207 -4.31 -16.78 1.56
C ASP A 207 -4.87 -16.89 0.13
N VAL A 208 -4.34 -17.84 -0.67
CA VAL A 208 -4.86 -18.13 -2.03
C VAL A 208 -6.32 -18.61 -1.97
N GLU A 209 -6.66 -19.51 -1.05
CA GLU A 209 -8.04 -20.01 -0.86
C GLU A 209 -9.00 -18.88 -0.50
N THR A 210 -8.62 -18.03 0.46
CA THR A 210 -9.42 -16.86 0.85
C THR A 210 -9.68 -15.92 -0.33
N LEU A 211 -8.68 -15.69 -1.19
CA LEU A 211 -8.84 -14.87 -2.39
C LEU A 211 -9.75 -15.50 -3.44
N LEU A 212 -9.74 -16.82 -3.58
CA LEU A 212 -10.65 -17.55 -4.46
C LEU A 212 -12.10 -17.50 -3.95
N ASP A 213 -12.30 -17.53 -2.65
CA ASP A 213 -13.64 -17.35 -2.03
C ASP A 213 -14.15 -15.94 -2.25
N ARG A 214 -13.29 -14.90 -2.12
CA ARG A 214 -13.63 -13.51 -2.47
C ARG A 214 -14.00 -13.37 -3.95
N TRP A 215 -13.24 -13.99 -4.85
CA TRP A 215 -13.56 -14.04 -6.28
C TRP A 215 -14.93 -14.67 -6.54
N THR A 216 -15.17 -15.83 -5.94
CA THR A 216 -16.43 -16.57 -6.07
C THR A 216 -17.63 -15.75 -5.55
N THR A 217 -17.45 -15.08 -4.41
CA THR A 217 -18.46 -14.18 -3.82
C THR A 217 -18.76 -12.99 -4.74
N MET A 218 -17.74 -12.39 -5.32
CA MET A 218 -17.88 -11.33 -6.32
C MET A 218 -18.65 -11.81 -7.55
N CYS A 219 -18.33 -12.98 -8.08
CA CYS A 219 -19.02 -13.55 -9.24
C CYS A 219 -20.49 -13.85 -8.97
N LYS A 220 -20.84 -14.34 -7.78
CA LYS A 220 -22.24 -14.53 -7.36
C LYS A 220 -23.00 -13.20 -7.33
N LYS A 221 -22.40 -12.15 -6.78
CA LYS A 221 -23.00 -10.81 -6.79
C LYS A 221 -23.15 -10.26 -8.21
N LEU A 222 -22.13 -10.47 -9.06
CA LEU A 222 -22.14 -10.01 -10.45
C LEU A 222 -23.31 -10.60 -11.24
N GLN A 223 -23.76 -11.82 -10.94
CA GLN A 223 -24.87 -12.48 -11.63
C GLN A 223 -26.19 -11.73 -11.48
N THR A 224 -26.44 -11.07 -10.34
CA THR A 224 -27.68 -10.36 -10.02
C THR A 224 -27.52 -8.85 -9.97
N ALA A 225 -26.32 -8.34 -10.26
CA ALA A 225 -25.97 -6.94 -10.08
C ALA A 225 -26.64 -6.03 -11.11
N HIS A 226 -27.16 -4.89 -10.66
CA HIS A 226 -27.59 -3.79 -11.52
C HIS A 226 -26.39 -2.89 -11.85
N HIS A 227 -26.50 -2.09 -12.91
CA HIS A 227 -25.48 -1.14 -13.33
C HIS A 227 -25.86 0.29 -12.95
N PRO A 228 -25.03 1.06 -12.25
CA PRO A 228 -23.77 0.64 -11.62
C PRO A 228 -24.00 0.00 -10.25
N SER A 229 -23.13 -0.94 -9.85
CA SER A 229 -23.09 -1.43 -8.47
C SER A 229 -21.72 -1.94 -8.04
N LYS A 230 -21.41 -1.80 -6.76
CA LYS A 230 -20.20 -2.38 -6.13
C LYS A 230 -20.41 -3.88 -5.94
N VAL A 231 -19.65 -4.71 -6.66
CA VAL A 231 -19.73 -6.17 -6.58
C VAL A 231 -18.75 -6.76 -5.56
N LEU A 232 -17.64 -6.06 -5.29
CA LEU A 232 -16.71 -6.40 -4.21
C LEU A 232 -16.17 -5.12 -3.58
N GLY A 233 -16.27 -5.02 -2.26
CA GLY A 233 -15.60 -3.97 -1.49
C GLY A 233 -14.18 -4.39 -1.08
N GLU A 234 -13.28 -3.43 -0.98
CA GLU A 234 -11.99 -3.64 -0.33
C GLU A 234 -12.18 -3.70 1.19
N LEU A 235 -11.19 -4.20 1.90
CA LEU A 235 -11.16 -4.17 3.35
C LEU A 235 -11.22 -2.72 3.87
N THR A 236 -11.68 -2.54 5.11
CA THR A 236 -11.56 -1.23 5.77
C THR A 236 -10.09 -0.79 5.79
N LYS A 237 -9.83 0.50 5.84
CA LYS A 237 -8.42 0.99 5.82
C LYS A 237 -7.61 0.44 6.98
N SER A 238 -8.20 0.30 8.18
CA SER A 238 -7.55 -0.36 9.32
C SER A 238 -7.12 -1.79 8.99
N SER A 239 -8.04 -2.58 8.43
CA SER A 239 -7.74 -3.97 8.04
C SER A 239 -6.75 -4.04 6.88
N SER A 240 -6.87 -3.17 5.87
CA SER A 240 -5.93 -3.14 4.75
C SER A 240 -4.54 -2.68 5.18
N MET A 241 -4.46 -1.72 6.11
CA MET A 241 -3.20 -1.30 6.71
C MET A 241 -2.54 -2.46 7.48
N LEU A 242 -3.29 -3.15 8.34
CA LEU A 242 -2.78 -4.33 9.05
C LEU A 242 -2.32 -5.43 8.08
N ARG A 243 -3.10 -5.72 7.03
CA ARG A 243 -2.68 -6.66 5.98
C ARG A 243 -1.30 -6.33 5.43
N ASP A 244 -1.01 -5.04 5.25
CA ASP A 244 0.18 -4.56 4.55
C ASP A 244 1.40 -4.38 5.45
N ILE A 245 1.21 -4.08 6.76
CA ILE A 245 2.31 -3.75 7.67
C ILE A 245 2.53 -4.79 8.78
N PHE A 246 1.49 -5.57 9.13
CA PHE A 246 1.56 -6.48 10.27
C PHE A 246 2.58 -7.60 10.08
N ASN A 247 3.46 -7.77 11.06
CA ASN A 247 4.43 -8.86 11.14
C ASN A 247 4.69 -9.26 12.61
N ASP A 248 5.57 -10.21 12.83
CA ASP A 248 5.83 -10.76 14.17
C ASP A 248 6.49 -9.78 15.15
N THR A 249 6.98 -8.63 14.67
CA THR A 249 7.58 -7.58 15.51
C THR A 249 6.55 -6.69 16.20
N PHE A 250 5.25 -6.83 15.86
CA PHE A 250 4.19 -6.11 16.53
C PHE A 250 3.93 -6.66 17.93
N THR A 251 3.96 -5.78 18.92
CA THR A 251 3.76 -6.09 20.34
C THR A 251 2.47 -5.55 20.91
N SER A 252 1.89 -4.51 20.30
CA SER A 252 0.66 -3.88 20.77
C SER A 252 -0.09 -3.18 19.64
N ILE A 253 -1.41 -3.25 19.68
CA ILE A 253 -2.33 -2.45 18.85
C ILE A 253 -3.34 -1.86 19.81
N GLN A 254 -3.40 -0.52 19.91
CA GLN A 254 -4.30 0.19 20.80
C GLN A 254 -5.34 0.96 19.96
N VAL A 255 -6.61 0.84 20.33
CA VAL A 255 -7.72 1.47 19.63
C VAL A 255 -8.63 2.13 20.65
N ASP A 256 -9.02 3.37 20.47
CA ASP A 256 -9.90 4.12 21.39
C ASP A 256 -11.38 4.08 21.02
N ASP A 257 -11.72 3.56 19.86
CA ASP A 257 -13.10 3.35 19.41
C ASP A 257 -13.48 1.86 19.50
N GLU A 258 -14.67 1.55 20.00
CA GLU A 258 -15.11 0.17 20.25
C GLU A 258 -15.36 -0.60 18.95
N ASP A 259 -16.00 0.02 17.97
CA ASP A 259 -16.31 -0.63 16.68
C ASP A 259 -15.03 -0.91 15.89
N LEU A 260 -14.10 0.04 15.84
CA LEU A 260 -12.79 -0.15 15.23
C LEU A 260 -11.95 -1.20 15.96
N TYR A 261 -12.05 -1.26 17.30
CA TYR A 261 -11.40 -2.29 18.11
C TYR A 261 -11.91 -3.68 17.74
N LEU A 262 -13.23 -3.85 17.69
CA LEU A 262 -13.84 -5.15 17.33
C LEU A 262 -13.45 -5.57 15.93
N GLN A 263 -13.56 -4.69 14.92
CA GLN A 263 -13.15 -4.95 13.53
C GLN A 263 -11.66 -5.31 13.43
N THR A 264 -10.80 -4.56 14.11
CA THR A 264 -9.36 -4.77 14.12
C THR A 264 -8.99 -6.11 14.73
N LYS A 265 -9.62 -6.47 15.84
CA LYS A 265 -9.42 -7.73 16.55
C LYS A 265 -9.91 -8.93 15.73
N GLU A 266 -11.09 -8.83 15.14
CA GLU A 266 -11.68 -9.86 14.28
C GLU A 266 -10.79 -10.13 13.06
N TYR A 267 -10.36 -9.07 12.40
CA TYR A 267 -9.41 -9.18 11.27
C TYR A 267 -8.09 -9.82 11.69
N LEU A 268 -7.50 -9.40 12.83
CA LEU A 268 -6.25 -9.98 13.31
C LEU A 268 -6.43 -11.46 13.71
N GLN A 269 -7.61 -11.82 14.22
CA GLN A 269 -7.94 -13.21 14.53
C GLN A 269 -8.00 -14.11 13.30
N GLU A 270 -8.41 -13.54 12.15
CA GLU A 270 -8.40 -14.26 10.86
C GLU A 270 -6.97 -14.49 10.33
N ILE A 271 -6.13 -13.43 10.35
CA ILE A 271 -4.80 -13.48 9.71
C ILE A 271 -3.66 -13.95 10.62
N ALA A 272 -3.81 -13.83 11.95
CA ALA A 272 -2.82 -14.22 12.96
C ALA A 272 -3.50 -14.50 14.31
N PRO A 273 -4.19 -15.65 14.48
CA PRO A 273 -4.99 -15.95 15.67
C PRO A 273 -4.20 -15.92 16.98
N ASP A 274 -2.96 -16.38 16.94
CA ASP A 274 -2.01 -16.38 18.06
C ASP A 274 -1.61 -14.98 18.54
N LYS A 275 -1.78 -13.98 17.69
CA LYS A 275 -1.46 -12.56 17.97
C LYS A 275 -2.69 -11.69 18.25
N ALA A 276 -3.90 -12.22 18.14
CA ALA A 276 -5.13 -11.41 18.34
C ALA A 276 -5.21 -10.74 19.72
N SER A 277 -4.56 -11.29 20.72
CA SER A 277 -4.52 -10.75 22.10
C SER A 277 -3.74 -9.44 22.25
N ILE A 278 -2.93 -9.05 21.25
CA ILE A 278 -2.20 -7.77 21.29
C ILE A 278 -3.09 -6.57 20.98
N VAL A 279 -4.29 -6.79 20.42
CA VAL A 279 -5.29 -5.73 20.17
C VAL A 279 -6.00 -5.43 21.47
N LYS A 280 -5.97 -4.17 21.88
CA LYS A 280 -6.56 -3.71 23.14
C LYS A 280 -7.43 -2.48 22.92
N HIS A 281 -8.60 -2.48 23.54
CA HIS A 281 -9.46 -1.32 23.59
C HIS A 281 -8.97 -0.35 24.67
N TYR A 282 -8.71 0.90 24.29
CA TYR A 282 -8.28 1.95 25.21
C TYR A 282 -9.47 2.76 25.69
N GLN A 283 -9.76 2.73 27.00
CA GLN A 283 -10.99 3.30 27.59
C GLN A 283 -10.75 4.46 28.57
N SER A 284 -9.51 4.99 28.67
CA SER A 284 -9.25 6.09 29.58
C SER A 284 -9.88 7.39 29.09
N LYS A 285 -10.64 8.05 29.98
CA LYS A 285 -11.22 9.38 29.74
C LYS A 285 -10.31 10.52 30.15
N ASP A 286 -9.36 10.26 31.06
CA ASP A 286 -8.52 11.31 31.65
C ASP A 286 -7.28 11.62 30.80
N LEU A 287 -6.80 10.65 30.02
CA LEU A 287 -5.61 10.81 29.20
C LEU A 287 -5.90 10.34 27.77
N PRO A 288 -5.93 11.23 26.78
CA PRO A 288 -6.13 10.86 25.37
C PRO A 288 -5.08 9.87 24.88
N LEU A 289 -5.47 8.97 23.99
CA LEU A 289 -4.62 7.87 23.51
C LEU A 289 -3.28 8.37 22.93
N PHE A 290 -3.30 9.41 22.08
CA PHE A 290 -2.08 9.96 21.46
C PHE A 290 -1.18 10.70 22.47
N GLU A 291 -1.74 11.26 23.52
CA GLU A 291 -0.95 11.86 24.62
C GLU A 291 -0.24 10.79 25.44
N LYS A 292 -0.92 9.69 25.78
CA LYS A 292 -0.34 8.55 26.50
C LYS A 292 0.92 8.02 25.83
N TYR A 293 0.90 7.93 24.49
CA TYR A 293 2.03 7.44 23.69
C TYR A 293 2.96 8.56 23.23
N ASN A 294 2.80 9.79 23.76
CA ASN A 294 3.61 10.97 23.40
C ASN A 294 3.62 11.28 21.88
N ILE A 295 2.56 10.87 21.16
CA ILE A 295 2.46 11.04 19.70
C ILE A 295 2.23 12.50 19.35
N GLU A 296 1.35 13.21 20.07
CA GLU A 296 1.07 14.64 19.84
C GLU A 296 2.34 15.49 19.88
N ARG A 297 3.22 15.23 20.86
CA ARG A 297 4.50 15.94 20.97
C ARG A 297 5.42 15.59 19.81
N GLN A 298 5.49 14.30 19.43
CA GLN A 298 6.31 13.86 18.32
C GLN A 298 5.82 14.47 16.98
N ILE A 299 4.51 14.59 16.76
CA ILE A 299 3.94 15.30 15.60
C ILE A 299 4.43 16.75 15.58
N LYS A 300 4.26 17.48 16.68
CA LYS A 300 4.67 18.90 16.76
C LYS A 300 6.16 19.11 16.48
N THR A 301 7.02 18.20 16.96
CA THR A 301 8.48 18.31 16.80
C THR A 301 9.00 17.75 15.47
N SER A 302 8.28 16.82 14.82
CA SER A 302 8.75 16.14 13.62
C SER A 302 8.37 16.82 12.31
N PHE A 303 7.38 17.73 12.28
CA PHE A 303 6.92 18.37 11.04
C PHE A 303 7.44 19.81 10.86
N GLY A 304 8.27 20.30 11.76
CA GLY A 304 8.92 21.62 11.64
C GLY A 304 10.02 21.63 10.58
N LYS A 305 10.47 22.85 10.20
CA LYS A 305 11.63 23.06 9.32
C LYS A 305 12.90 22.47 9.94
N SER A 306 13.09 22.63 11.25
CA SER A 306 14.21 22.06 12.00
C SER A 306 13.78 20.82 12.78
N VAL A 307 14.54 19.74 12.66
CA VAL A 307 14.31 18.47 13.35
C VAL A 307 15.51 18.16 14.24
N SER A 308 15.28 18.20 15.55
CA SER A 308 16.33 17.88 16.53
C SER A 308 16.65 16.38 16.53
N MET A 309 17.94 16.06 16.57
CA MET A 309 18.45 14.71 16.70
C MET A 309 19.11 14.50 18.06
N SER A 310 19.52 13.25 18.33
CA SER A 310 20.30 12.95 19.54
C SER A 310 21.62 13.71 19.56
N LYS A 311 22.13 13.92 20.77
CA LYS A 311 23.44 14.57 21.01
C LYS A 311 23.53 16.02 20.50
N GLY A 312 22.43 16.74 20.32
CA GLY A 312 22.38 18.16 19.95
C GLY A 312 22.53 18.47 18.46
N ALA A 313 22.67 17.44 17.63
CA ALA A 313 22.62 17.59 16.17
C ALA A 313 21.19 17.86 15.70
N TYR A 314 21.01 18.42 14.50
CA TYR A 314 19.70 18.68 13.92
C TYR A 314 19.75 18.70 12.39
N LEU A 315 18.58 18.45 11.79
CA LEU A 315 18.36 18.58 10.35
C LEU A 315 17.60 19.88 10.06
N ILE A 316 17.92 20.51 8.92
CA ILE A 316 17.08 21.53 8.29
C ILE A 316 16.46 20.90 7.06
N ILE A 317 15.13 20.89 6.96
CA ILE A 317 14.39 20.32 5.84
C ILE A 317 13.65 21.44 5.13
N GLU A 318 13.99 21.66 3.86
CA GLU A 318 13.39 22.69 3.02
C GLU A 318 12.77 22.11 1.76
N HIS A 319 11.67 22.73 1.32
CA HIS A 319 10.96 22.35 0.12
C HIS A 319 11.11 23.45 -0.91
N THR A 320 11.55 23.10 -2.11
CA THR A 320 11.55 23.97 -3.27
C THR A 320 10.46 23.52 -4.26
N GLU A 321 10.27 24.23 -5.35
CA GLU A 321 9.32 23.85 -6.39
C GLU A 321 9.63 22.49 -7.02
N ALA A 322 10.91 22.14 -7.18
CA ALA A 322 11.35 20.96 -7.95
C ALA A 322 11.97 19.85 -7.10
N LEU A 323 12.46 20.15 -5.89
CA LEU A 323 13.19 19.18 -5.05
C LEU A 323 13.10 19.55 -3.56
N HIS A 324 13.48 18.59 -2.72
CA HIS A 324 13.64 18.77 -1.29
C HIS A 324 15.12 18.79 -0.93
N VAL A 325 15.51 19.65 0.01
CA VAL A 325 16.88 19.73 0.51
C VAL A 325 16.89 19.45 2.01
N ILE A 326 17.85 18.64 2.43
CA ILE A 326 18.06 18.28 3.84
C ILE A 326 19.52 18.61 4.18
N ASP A 327 19.73 19.57 5.07
CA ASP A 327 21.01 19.97 5.57
C ASP A 327 21.26 19.36 6.95
N VAL A 328 22.45 18.78 7.17
CA VAL A 328 22.85 18.08 8.39
C VAL A 328 23.77 18.97 9.22
N ASN A 329 23.32 19.29 10.44
CA ASN A 329 24.06 20.16 11.35
C ASN A 329 24.51 19.42 12.61
N SER A 330 25.80 19.53 12.98
CA SER A 330 26.38 18.92 14.18
C SER A 330 25.98 19.59 15.51
N GLY A 331 25.44 20.81 15.45
CA GLY A 331 25.18 21.62 16.63
C GLY A 331 26.46 22.10 17.35
N ASN A 332 26.31 22.52 18.60
CA ASN A 332 27.42 23.06 19.41
C ASN A 332 28.28 21.90 19.99
N ARG A 333 28.90 21.09 19.14
CA ARG A 333 29.86 20.08 19.58
C ARG A 333 31.27 20.63 19.56
N SER A 334 31.73 21.07 20.71
CA SER A 334 33.11 21.51 20.94
C SER A 334 33.92 20.48 21.74
N ASN A 335 33.74 19.18 21.51
CA ASN A 335 34.59 18.19 22.15
C ASN A 335 35.96 18.19 21.48
N LYS A 336 36.89 18.90 22.10
CA LYS A 336 38.33 19.03 21.69
C LYS A 336 39.10 17.71 21.72
N ALA A 337 38.48 16.59 22.06
CA ALA A 337 39.15 15.28 22.23
C ALA A 337 38.88 14.27 21.12
N GLN A 338 37.92 14.52 20.20
CA GLN A 338 37.63 13.62 19.10
C GLN A 338 38.14 14.18 17.76
N ASN A 339 38.62 13.29 16.88
CA ASN A 339 38.98 13.63 15.52
C ASN A 339 37.73 14.19 14.79
N GLN A 340 37.92 15.21 13.97
CA GLN A 340 36.82 15.84 13.20
C GLN A 340 36.08 14.82 12.30
N GLU A 341 36.84 13.90 11.69
CA GLU A 341 36.31 12.81 10.85
C GLU A 341 35.36 11.87 11.64
N ASP A 342 35.76 11.46 12.85
CA ASP A 342 34.97 10.56 13.70
C ASP A 342 33.65 11.24 14.15
N THR A 343 33.73 12.55 14.45
CA THR A 343 32.58 13.35 14.81
C THR A 343 31.61 13.49 13.62
N ALA A 344 32.13 13.76 12.42
CA ALA A 344 31.33 13.83 11.19
C ALA A 344 30.65 12.49 10.90
N MET A 345 31.37 11.38 11.00
CA MET A 345 30.82 10.04 10.81
C MET A 345 29.68 9.74 11.78
N GLU A 346 29.89 10.01 13.08
CA GLU A 346 28.87 9.78 14.10
C GLU A 346 27.59 10.59 13.84
N VAL A 347 27.74 11.89 13.53
CA VAL A 347 26.59 12.76 13.24
C VAL A 347 25.87 12.32 11.96
N ASN A 348 26.60 12.01 10.91
CA ASN A 348 26.02 11.57 9.65
C ASN A 348 25.27 10.24 9.78
N MET A 349 25.75 9.29 10.60
CA MET A 349 25.03 8.03 10.87
C MET A 349 23.69 8.29 11.61
N ILE A 350 23.70 9.18 12.63
CA ILE A 350 22.49 9.59 13.33
C ILE A 350 21.52 10.28 12.35
N ALA A 351 22.06 11.17 11.50
CA ALA A 351 21.29 11.89 10.49
C ALA A 351 20.65 10.93 9.47
N ALA A 352 21.40 9.95 8.96
CA ALA A 352 20.89 8.99 7.98
C ALA A 352 19.65 8.22 8.52
N GLY A 353 19.70 7.75 9.77
CA GLY A 353 18.55 7.10 10.41
C GLY A 353 17.35 8.04 10.59
N GLU A 354 17.59 9.30 11.02
CA GLU A 354 16.52 10.28 11.15
C GLU A 354 15.97 10.73 9.79
N ILE A 355 16.80 10.91 8.76
CA ILE A 355 16.38 11.23 7.39
C ILE A 355 15.45 10.14 6.87
N ALA A 356 15.83 8.87 6.96
CA ALA A 356 15.00 7.75 6.54
C ALA A 356 13.63 7.78 7.25
N ARG A 357 13.60 8.10 8.55
CA ARG A 357 12.37 8.27 9.33
C ARG A 357 11.54 9.46 8.82
N GLN A 358 12.16 10.60 8.59
CA GLN A 358 11.48 11.83 8.14
C GLN A 358 10.89 11.70 6.75
N LEU A 359 11.57 11.01 5.84
CA LEU A 359 11.05 10.73 4.49
C LEU A 359 9.75 9.93 4.54
N ARG A 360 9.69 8.88 5.38
CA ARG A 360 8.47 8.08 5.60
C ARG A 360 7.38 8.87 6.31
N LEU A 361 7.74 9.57 7.40
CA LEU A 361 6.77 10.25 8.24
C LEU A 361 6.08 11.42 7.52
N ARG A 362 6.83 12.14 6.66
CA ARG A 362 6.32 13.27 5.87
C ARG A 362 5.79 12.87 4.50
N ASP A 363 5.87 11.58 4.14
CA ASP A 363 5.53 11.07 2.81
C ASP A 363 6.22 11.88 1.68
N MET A 364 7.53 12.09 1.84
CA MET A 364 8.32 12.91 0.91
C MET A 364 8.70 12.11 -0.32
N GLY A 365 8.31 12.61 -1.49
CA GLY A 365 8.62 12.03 -2.80
C GLY A 365 9.37 13.00 -3.71
N GLY A 366 9.74 12.55 -4.91
CA GLY A 366 10.48 13.35 -5.88
C GLY A 366 11.99 13.28 -5.67
N ILE A 367 12.70 14.37 -6.03
CA ILE A 367 14.16 14.48 -5.87
C ILE A 367 14.46 15.03 -4.47
N ILE A 368 15.31 14.31 -3.74
CA ILE A 368 15.75 14.68 -2.40
C ILE A 368 17.27 14.78 -2.40
N VAL A 369 17.79 15.95 -2.06
CA VAL A 369 19.23 16.22 -1.92
C VAL A 369 19.54 16.28 -0.43
N VAL A 370 20.51 15.49 0.00
CA VAL A 370 20.98 15.48 1.38
C VAL A 370 22.41 16.00 1.42
N ASP A 371 22.62 17.06 2.17
CA ASP A 371 23.94 17.65 2.43
C ASP A 371 24.45 17.14 3.78
N PHE A 372 25.28 16.11 3.71
CA PHE A 372 25.94 15.51 4.88
C PHE A 372 27.19 16.29 5.27
N ILE A 373 27.60 16.20 6.53
CA ILE A 373 28.88 16.77 6.97
C ILE A 373 30.02 16.11 6.19
N ASP A 374 30.95 16.93 5.68
CA ASP A 374 32.07 16.48 4.89
C ASP A 374 32.90 15.39 5.60
N MET A 375 33.21 14.32 4.88
CA MET A 375 34.09 13.24 5.28
C MET A 375 35.14 13.01 4.23
N GLN A 376 36.39 12.99 4.66
CA GLN A 376 37.53 12.78 3.76
C GLN A 376 37.77 11.30 3.43
N ASN A 377 37.50 10.41 4.38
CA ASN A 377 37.72 8.98 4.22
C ASN A 377 36.67 8.34 3.31
N PRO A 378 37.04 7.75 2.15
CA PRO A 378 36.10 7.07 1.25
C PRO A 378 35.38 5.89 1.89
N ASP A 379 36.00 5.18 2.82
CA ASP A 379 35.37 4.05 3.50
C ASP A 379 34.24 4.51 4.41
N ASN A 380 34.40 5.66 5.10
CA ASN A 380 33.31 6.26 5.90
C ASN A 380 32.13 6.66 5.02
N ARG A 381 32.36 7.26 3.85
CA ARG A 381 31.30 7.59 2.90
C ARG A 381 30.57 6.34 2.42
N LYS A 382 31.27 5.25 2.15
CA LYS A 382 30.66 3.97 1.77
C LYS A 382 29.84 3.37 2.90
N ILE A 383 30.33 3.37 4.14
CA ILE A 383 29.59 2.87 5.31
C ILE A 383 28.30 3.68 5.50
N LEU A 384 28.35 5.01 5.41
CA LEU A 384 27.18 5.89 5.50
C LEU A 384 26.15 5.56 4.40
N PHE A 385 26.61 5.40 3.16
CA PHE A 385 25.74 5.04 2.04
C PHE A 385 25.05 3.70 2.23
N ASP A 386 25.79 2.68 2.65
CA ASP A 386 25.24 1.34 2.88
C ASP A 386 24.25 1.36 4.06
N PHE A 387 24.54 2.11 5.13
CA PHE A 387 23.64 2.31 6.26
C PHE A 387 22.34 3.02 5.86
N LEU A 388 22.43 4.11 5.09
CA LEU A 388 21.21 4.80 4.60
C LEU A 388 20.37 3.88 3.72
N ARG A 389 20.98 3.04 2.90
CA ARG A 389 20.26 2.02 2.11
C ARG A 389 19.55 0.99 2.99
N GLU A 390 20.20 0.56 4.08
CA GLU A 390 19.58 -0.36 5.04
C GLU A 390 18.38 0.29 5.74
N GLU A 391 18.50 1.52 6.27
CA GLU A 391 17.42 2.26 6.92
C GLU A 391 16.24 2.55 5.98
N MET A 392 16.51 2.72 4.68
CA MET A 392 15.48 2.93 3.66
C MET A 392 14.87 1.62 3.13
N SER A 393 15.42 0.46 3.47
CA SER A 393 14.91 -0.83 2.96
C SER A 393 13.47 -1.12 3.41
N ASP A 394 13.09 -0.65 4.59
CA ASP A 394 11.73 -0.77 5.14
C ASP A 394 10.72 0.17 4.47
N ASP A 395 11.17 1.14 3.66
CA ASP A 395 10.27 2.08 2.98
C ASP A 395 9.48 1.37 1.87
N LYS A 396 8.16 1.55 1.87
CA LYS A 396 7.26 0.96 0.86
C LYS A 396 7.38 1.65 -0.49
N ALA A 397 7.74 2.94 -0.49
CA ALA A 397 7.91 3.71 -1.71
C ALA A 397 9.08 3.19 -2.55
N LYS A 398 8.90 3.19 -3.87
CA LYS A 398 9.99 2.86 -4.79
C LYS A 398 11.00 4.02 -4.81
N HIS A 399 12.23 3.77 -4.41
CA HIS A 399 13.26 4.78 -4.36
C HIS A 399 14.60 4.27 -4.94
N LYS A 400 15.49 5.17 -5.23
CA LYS A 400 16.88 4.92 -5.64
C LYS A 400 17.78 5.89 -4.90
N ILE A 401 18.77 5.39 -4.18
CA ILE A 401 19.78 6.18 -3.50
C ILE A 401 21.03 6.20 -4.38
N LEU A 402 21.57 7.38 -4.59
CA LEU A 402 22.83 7.57 -5.30
C LEU A 402 23.96 7.70 -4.26
N PRO A 403 25.17 7.19 -4.55
CA PRO A 403 26.30 7.37 -3.67
C PRO A 403 26.70 8.86 -3.58
N PRO A 404 27.29 9.29 -2.46
CA PRO A 404 27.79 10.65 -2.27
C PRO A 404 29.01 10.93 -3.13
#